data_1dfbc37118d93bcfe8bb25f324c92f9d
#
_entry.id   1dfbc37118d93bcfe8bb25f324c92f9d
#
_cell.length_a   1.000
_cell.length_b   1.000
_cell.length_c   1.000
_cell.angle_alpha   90.00
_cell.angle_beta   90.00
_cell.angle_gamma   90.00
#
_symmetry.space_group_name_H-M   'P 1'
#
loop_
_entity.id
_entity.type
_entity.pdbx_description
1 polymer ?
#
loop_
_entity_poly.entity_id
_entity_poly.type
_entity_poly.pdbx_seq_one_letter_code
_entity_poly.pdbx_strand_id
1 'polypeptide(L)'
;MHTLLKSTIRTSAWFFGIMLLLGTQAFAGEFPDEWFIRDGNRPASLKNIEGKPAPELQLDAWIGEETSLEKLRGKVVVVDFWATWCGPCMQAIPKNIEMVNNYGDQGLVFLGVHDSNSGWDRADGVVQDKSINYPVARLGNGGASTRDYGVAFWPTYVAIDRNGVIRAAGLKPSKVGDVVKVLLAEGGPAMSSGGGEFPADYFTAGASRMPSLARMEGKKAPAIKAGKWIGEKVTPEQRNGRVTVIRFISPDSTATRTRLPAWSKVAKELSRQGVLFVGVCDHLADWKQMQKMMGEEKPAFAVALDAAPDPEKTLPLGATAIAYGVRGWPTTIVIDRKGTVRAAGLQDAKLRTVIDKLMAESMDEGTKSR
;
A
#
# COMPACT_ATOMS: atom_id res chain seq x y z
N MET A 1 -78.44 -31.15 14.16
CA MET A 1 -78.08 -29.73 14.38
C MET A 1 -76.73 -29.70 15.11
N HIS A 2 -75.62 -29.62 14.41
CA HIS A 2 -74.36 -29.19 14.92
C HIS A 2 -73.46 -28.90 13.70
N THR A 3 -73.22 -27.60 13.50
CA THR A 3 -72.45 -27.04 12.41
C THR A 3 -70.98 -27.06 12.84
N LEU A 4 -70.11 -27.75 12.13
CA LEU A 4 -68.64 -27.73 12.30
C LEU A 4 -68.03 -26.66 11.38
N LEU A 5 -67.46 -25.61 12.01
CA LEU A 5 -66.61 -24.62 11.33
C LEU A 5 -65.26 -25.23 11.00
N LYS A 6 -64.89 -25.26 9.73
CA LYS A 6 -63.54 -25.57 9.27
C LYS A 6 -62.73 -24.29 9.24
N SER A 7 -61.74 -24.19 10.11
CA SER A 7 -60.71 -23.17 10.12
C SER A 7 -59.62 -23.49 9.09
N THR A 8 -59.49 -22.66 8.05
CA THR A 8 -58.43 -22.74 7.06
C THR A 8 -57.23 -21.88 7.54
N ILE A 9 -56.14 -22.54 7.91
CA ILE A 9 -54.85 -21.88 8.20
C ILE A 9 -54.18 -21.56 6.86
N ARG A 10 -54.07 -20.28 6.56
CA ARG A 10 -53.24 -19.77 5.46
C ARG A 10 -51.78 -19.66 5.92
N THR A 11 -50.90 -20.53 5.49
CA THR A 11 -49.47 -20.43 5.62
C THR A 11 -48.93 -19.43 4.56
N SER A 12 -48.56 -18.26 5.04
CA SER A 12 -47.85 -17.27 4.20
C SER A 12 -46.38 -17.66 4.13
N ALA A 13 -45.94 -18.18 3.01
CA ALA A 13 -44.54 -18.43 2.71
C ALA A 13 -43.85 -17.07 2.38
N TRP A 14 -43.01 -16.63 3.27
CA TRP A 14 -42.10 -15.52 2.99
C TRP A 14 -40.93 -16.02 2.15
N PHE A 15 -40.93 -15.71 0.88
CA PHE A 15 -39.74 -15.85 0.03
C PHE A 15 -38.75 -14.73 0.41
N PHE A 16 -37.73 -15.08 1.18
CA PHE A 16 -36.54 -14.25 1.30
C PHE A 16 -35.74 -14.38 -0.01
N GLY A 17 -35.92 -13.40 -0.88
CA GLY A 17 -35.07 -13.26 -2.05
C GLY A 17 -33.64 -12.94 -1.60
N ILE A 18 -32.73 -13.89 -1.71
CA ILE A 18 -31.29 -13.64 -1.63
C ILE A 18 -30.94 -12.84 -2.87
N MET A 19 -30.84 -11.52 -2.71
CA MET A 19 -30.29 -10.63 -3.72
C MET A 19 -28.77 -10.87 -3.76
N LEU A 20 -28.34 -11.76 -4.65
CA LEU A 20 -26.93 -11.96 -4.97
C LEU A 20 -26.45 -10.65 -5.59
N LEU A 21 -25.71 -9.85 -4.82
CA LEU A 21 -24.91 -8.74 -5.33
C LEU A 21 -23.80 -9.36 -6.20
N LEU A 22 -24.12 -9.61 -7.47
CA LEU A 22 -23.11 -9.79 -8.51
C LEU A 22 -22.31 -8.50 -8.58
N GLY A 23 -21.09 -8.50 -8.02
CA GLY A 23 -20.13 -7.47 -8.25
C GLY A 23 -19.99 -7.30 -9.77
N THR A 24 -20.32 -6.13 -10.27
CA THR A 24 -20.13 -5.77 -11.68
C THR A 24 -18.64 -5.87 -11.99
N GLN A 25 -18.24 -6.99 -12.59
CA GLN A 25 -16.96 -7.04 -13.28
C GLN A 25 -17.07 -6.11 -14.48
N ALA A 26 -16.34 -5.02 -14.45
CA ALA A 26 -16.23 -4.12 -15.60
C ALA A 26 -15.55 -4.89 -16.73
N PHE A 27 -16.21 -4.94 -17.87
CA PHE A 27 -15.79 -5.71 -19.04
C PHE A 27 -15.04 -4.83 -20.05
N ALA A 28 -14.33 -5.48 -20.98
CA ALA A 28 -13.70 -4.83 -22.13
C ALA A 28 -14.70 -3.91 -22.85
N GLY A 29 -14.29 -2.62 -23.06
CA GLY A 29 -15.16 -1.59 -23.62
C GLY A 29 -15.65 -0.53 -22.64
N GLU A 30 -15.14 -0.52 -21.40
CA GLU A 30 -15.55 0.39 -20.32
C GLU A 30 -15.16 1.86 -20.56
N PHE A 31 -14.09 2.11 -21.32
CA PHE A 31 -13.62 3.46 -21.61
C PHE A 31 -14.02 3.91 -23.01
N PRO A 32 -14.28 5.23 -23.23
CA PRO A 32 -14.66 5.76 -24.54
C PRO A 32 -13.63 5.45 -25.62
N ASP A 33 -14.07 5.10 -26.82
CA ASP A 33 -13.21 4.75 -27.96
C ASP A 33 -12.21 5.87 -28.31
N GLU A 34 -12.60 7.14 -28.14
CA GLU A 34 -11.73 8.29 -28.37
C GLU A 34 -10.56 8.42 -27.38
N TRP A 35 -10.54 7.63 -26.29
CA TRP A 35 -9.42 7.58 -25.35
C TRP A 35 -8.25 6.73 -25.86
N PHE A 36 -8.54 5.89 -26.85
CA PHE A 36 -7.56 5.01 -27.45
C PHE A 36 -6.98 5.57 -28.73
N ILE A 37 -5.82 5.09 -29.13
CA ILE A 37 -5.23 5.42 -30.41
C ILE A 37 -6.21 5.07 -31.55
N ARG A 38 -6.16 5.88 -32.64
CA ARG A 38 -7.04 5.71 -33.79
C ARG A 38 -8.54 5.69 -33.43
N ASP A 39 -8.91 6.41 -32.36
CA ASP A 39 -10.30 6.54 -31.90
C ASP A 39 -11.03 5.18 -31.81
N GLY A 40 -10.37 4.21 -31.11
CA GLY A 40 -10.89 2.85 -30.90
C GLY A 40 -10.64 1.88 -32.06
N ASN A 41 -10.17 2.32 -33.23
CA ASN A 41 -9.74 1.43 -34.31
C ASN A 41 -8.28 0.93 -34.09
N ARG A 42 -7.98 0.57 -32.87
CA ARG A 42 -6.70 0.02 -32.42
C ARG A 42 -6.57 -1.45 -32.80
N PRO A 43 -5.33 -2.00 -32.88
CA PRO A 43 -5.12 -3.42 -33.18
C PRO A 43 -5.94 -4.36 -32.29
N ALA A 44 -6.46 -5.42 -32.90
CA ALA A 44 -7.23 -6.44 -32.16
C ALA A 44 -6.40 -7.09 -31.03
N SER A 45 -5.07 -7.19 -31.21
CA SER A 45 -4.16 -7.69 -30.16
C SER A 45 -4.27 -6.92 -28.85
N LEU A 46 -4.47 -5.59 -28.91
CA LEU A 46 -4.65 -4.75 -27.72
C LEU A 46 -6.06 -4.90 -27.13
N LYS A 47 -7.11 -4.95 -27.99
CA LYS A 47 -8.47 -5.16 -27.48
C LYS A 47 -8.64 -6.52 -26.80
N ASN A 48 -8.00 -7.54 -27.35
CA ASN A 48 -8.17 -8.92 -26.89
C ASN A 48 -7.51 -9.23 -25.54
N ILE A 49 -6.64 -8.37 -25.04
CA ILE A 49 -6.01 -8.55 -23.71
C ILE A 49 -6.79 -7.88 -22.58
N GLU A 50 -7.69 -6.95 -22.89
CA GLU A 50 -8.54 -6.30 -21.89
C GLU A 50 -9.47 -7.28 -21.21
N GLY A 51 -9.70 -7.08 -19.91
CA GLY A 51 -10.46 -8.00 -19.05
C GLY A 51 -9.69 -9.27 -18.64
N LYS A 52 -8.45 -9.46 -19.10
CA LYS A 52 -7.61 -10.61 -18.76
C LYS A 52 -6.57 -10.27 -17.71
N PRO A 53 -6.11 -11.26 -16.93
CA PRO A 53 -4.95 -11.09 -16.06
C PRO A 53 -3.74 -10.63 -16.88
N ALA A 54 -3.03 -9.62 -16.38
CA ALA A 54 -1.80 -9.14 -17.01
C ALA A 54 -0.72 -10.21 -16.91
N PRO A 55 -0.13 -10.64 -18.04
CA PRO A 55 1.01 -11.55 -18.04
C PRO A 55 2.22 -10.89 -17.35
N GLU A 56 3.06 -11.70 -16.69
CA GLU A 56 4.33 -11.16 -16.16
C GLU A 56 5.23 -10.69 -17.30
N LEU A 57 5.91 -9.56 -17.04
CA LEU A 57 6.85 -8.96 -17.99
C LEU A 57 8.20 -9.68 -17.93
N GLN A 58 8.69 -10.10 -19.10
CA GLN A 58 10.05 -10.62 -19.23
C GLN A 58 11.00 -9.46 -19.46
N LEU A 59 11.73 -9.11 -18.43
CA LEU A 59 12.63 -7.96 -18.37
C LEU A 59 14.04 -8.44 -18.03
N ASP A 60 15.08 -7.84 -18.59
CA ASP A 60 16.47 -8.30 -18.44
C ASP A 60 17.43 -7.22 -17.93
N ALA A 61 16.99 -5.99 -17.79
CA ALA A 61 17.78 -4.90 -17.21
C ALA A 61 16.89 -3.83 -16.57
N TRP A 62 17.44 -3.07 -15.62
CA TRP A 62 16.70 -2.07 -14.83
C TRP A 62 17.51 -0.81 -14.62
N ILE A 63 16.79 0.32 -14.57
CA ILE A 63 17.24 1.61 -14.04
C ILE A 63 16.23 1.98 -12.96
N GLY A 64 16.69 2.10 -11.71
CA GLY A 64 15.84 2.25 -10.53
C GLY A 64 15.51 0.93 -9.84
N GLU A 65 14.39 0.89 -9.11
CA GLU A 65 14.01 -0.28 -8.30
C GLU A 65 13.42 -1.40 -9.17
N GLU A 66 14.00 -2.60 -9.07
CA GLU A 66 13.47 -3.79 -9.73
C GLU A 66 12.17 -4.26 -9.10
N THR A 67 11.16 -4.55 -9.93
CA THR A 67 9.85 -5.00 -9.48
C THR A 67 9.24 -6.04 -10.42
N SER A 68 8.05 -6.57 -10.08
CA SER A 68 7.26 -7.47 -10.93
C SER A 68 5.78 -7.17 -10.75
N LEU A 69 4.94 -7.54 -11.70
CA LEU A 69 3.49 -7.33 -11.59
C LEU A 69 2.89 -8.11 -10.41
N GLU A 70 3.47 -9.24 -10.07
CA GLU A 70 3.10 -9.99 -8.86
C GLU A 70 3.32 -9.16 -7.59
N LYS A 71 4.48 -8.51 -7.44
CA LYS A 71 4.79 -7.62 -6.30
C LYS A 71 3.91 -6.36 -6.28
N LEU A 72 3.38 -5.96 -7.43
CA LEU A 72 2.53 -4.79 -7.59
C LEU A 72 1.04 -5.06 -7.45
N ARG A 73 0.64 -6.28 -7.11
CA ARG A 73 -0.78 -6.59 -6.82
C ARG A 73 -1.34 -5.61 -5.78
N GLY A 74 -2.56 -5.14 -6.03
CA GLY A 74 -3.22 -4.11 -5.23
C GLY A 74 -2.85 -2.68 -5.57
N LYS A 75 -2.00 -2.47 -6.53
CA LYS A 75 -1.70 -1.16 -7.12
C LYS A 75 -2.39 -1.03 -8.47
N VAL A 76 -2.73 0.19 -8.84
CA VAL A 76 -2.99 0.52 -10.22
C VAL A 76 -1.64 0.64 -10.92
N VAL A 77 -1.42 -0.14 -11.96
CA VAL A 77 -0.14 -0.14 -12.68
C VAL A 77 -0.36 0.40 -14.10
N VAL A 78 0.46 1.35 -14.49
CA VAL A 78 0.57 1.77 -15.90
C VAL A 78 1.90 1.26 -16.44
N VAL A 79 1.82 0.42 -17.45
CA VAL A 79 2.99 -0.01 -18.23
C VAL A 79 3.07 0.87 -19.47
N ASP A 80 4.18 1.61 -19.62
CA ASP A 80 4.52 2.40 -20.78
C ASP A 80 5.60 1.66 -21.58
N PHE A 81 5.22 1.05 -22.68
CA PHE A 81 6.17 0.51 -23.63
C PHE A 81 6.73 1.66 -24.46
N TRP A 82 8.01 1.97 -24.31
CA TRP A 82 8.65 3.15 -24.87
C TRP A 82 10.05 2.87 -25.43
N ALA A 83 10.67 3.86 -26.04
CA ALA A 83 12.07 3.79 -26.48
C ALA A 83 12.71 5.18 -26.54
N THR A 84 14.02 5.26 -26.34
CA THR A 84 14.79 6.51 -26.40
C THR A 84 14.81 7.16 -27.79
N TRP A 85 14.60 6.41 -28.84
CA TRP A 85 14.49 6.89 -30.23
C TRP A 85 13.07 7.32 -30.62
N CYS A 86 12.08 7.07 -29.79
CA CYS A 86 10.67 7.34 -30.03
C CYS A 86 10.32 8.79 -29.64
N GLY A 87 10.20 9.68 -30.60
CA GLY A 87 9.88 11.09 -30.40
C GLY A 87 8.60 11.33 -29.57
N PRO A 88 7.46 10.71 -29.92
CA PRO A 88 6.22 10.81 -29.10
C PRO A 88 6.37 10.30 -27.67
N CYS A 89 7.20 9.27 -27.43
CA CYS A 89 7.49 8.78 -26.09
C CYS A 89 8.21 9.85 -25.27
N MET A 90 9.25 10.47 -25.87
CA MET A 90 10.03 11.53 -25.22
C MET A 90 9.16 12.76 -24.86
N GLN A 91 8.14 13.06 -25.65
CA GLN A 91 7.19 14.14 -25.39
C GLN A 91 6.21 13.80 -24.26
N ALA A 92 5.92 12.53 -24.04
CA ALA A 92 4.98 12.08 -22.99
C ALA A 92 5.61 12.02 -21.59
N ILE A 93 6.95 11.87 -21.47
CA ILE A 93 7.66 11.71 -20.19
C ILE A 93 7.27 12.76 -19.12
N PRO A 94 7.20 14.08 -19.41
CA PRO A 94 6.84 15.05 -18.38
C PRO A 94 5.46 14.79 -17.76
N LYS A 95 4.48 14.36 -18.57
CA LYS A 95 3.14 14.01 -18.05
C LYS A 95 3.15 12.70 -17.25
N ASN A 96 3.99 11.75 -17.63
CA ASN A 96 4.16 10.50 -16.88
C ASN A 96 4.75 10.80 -15.48
N ILE A 97 5.76 11.66 -15.39
CA ILE A 97 6.36 12.15 -14.14
C ILE A 97 5.31 12.86 -13.27
N GLU A 98 4.50 13.75 -13.87
CA GLU A 98 3.42 14.44 -13.18
C GLU A 98 2.37 13.45 -12.62
N MET A 99 2.00 12.44 -13.38
CA MET A 99 1.08 11.39 -12.90
C MET A 99 1.64 10.65 -11.69
N VAL A 100 2.93 10.31 -11.70
CA VAL A 100 3.57 9.65 -10.53
C VAL A 100 3.58 10.57 -9.33
N ASN A 101 3.89 11.86 -9.49
CA ASN A 101 3.86 12.84 -8.41
C ASN A 101 2.45 12.99 -7.81
N ASN A 102 1.42 13.02 -8.67
CA ASN A 102 0.03 13.27 -8.25
C ASN A 102 -0.66 12.02 -7.67
N TYR A 103 -0.30 10.82 -8.13
CA TYR A 103 -1.05 9.60 -7.84
C TYR A 103 -0.22 8.47 -7.23
N GLY A 104 1.10 8.59 -7.16
CA GLY A 104 1.97 7.55 -6.58
C GLY A 104 1.57 7.22 -5.13
N ASP A 105 1.30 8.23 -4.31
CA ASP A 105 0.84 8.05 -2.93
C ASP A 105 -0.58 7.45 -2.84
N GLN A 106 -1.38 7.59 -3.89
CA GLN A 106 -2.73 7.02 -3.98
C GLN A 106 -2.71 5.56 -4.49
N GLY A 107 -1.53 5.05 -4.82
CA GLY A 107 -1.34 3.65 -5.21
C GLY A 107 -1.16 3.43 -6.71
N LEU A 108 -0.84 4.48 -7.48
CA LEU A 108 -0.31 4.33 -8.83
C LEU A 108 1.14 3.86 -8.80
N VAL A 109 1.47 2.89 -9.63
CA VAL A 109 2.84 2.57 -10.04
C VAL A 109 2.94 2.74 -11.54
N PHE A 110 3.91 3.52 -11.98
CA PHE A 110 4.23 3.69 -13.38
C PHE A 110 5.50 2.89 -13.69
N LEU A 111 5.49 2.10 -14.74
CA LEU A 111 6.61 1.26 -15.16
C LEU A 111 6.94 1.55 -16.64
N GLY A 112 8.10 2.15 -16.87
CA GLY A 112 8.62 2.34 -18.22
C GLY A 112 9.30 1.07 -18.70
N VAL A 113 8.82 0.49 -19.81
CA VAL A 113 9.38 -0.73 -20.39
C VAL A 113 9.98 -0.39 -21.74
N HIS A 114 11.31 -0.30 -21.78
CA HIS A 114 12.06 0.10 -22.96
C HIS A 114 12.20 -1.04 -23.96
N ASP A 115 12.18 -0.70 -25.25
CA ASP A 115 12.44 -1.63 -26.35
C ASP A 115 13.76 -2.40 -26.18
N SER A 116 13.75 -3.68 -26.53
CA SER A 116 14.94 -4.55 -26.46
C SER A 116 15.93 -4.36 -27.62
N ASN A 117 15.47 -3.81 -28.77
CA ASN A 117 16.26 -3.85 -30.01
C ASN A 117 17.32 -2.75 -30.11
N SER A 118 17.02 -1.53 -29.62
CA SER A 118 17.96 -0.42 -29.74
C SER A 118 17.68 0.72 -28.76
N GLY A 119 18.75 1.45 -28.41
CA GLY A 119 18.67 2.69 -27.63
C GLY A 119 18.67 2.52 -26.11
N TRP A 120 18.78 1.30 -25.61
CA TRP A 120 18.90 1.06 -24.17
C TRP A 120 20.16 1.68 -23.57
N ASP A 121 21.26 1.70 -24.32
CA ASP A 121 22.52 2.35 -23.95
C ASP A 121 22.37 3.83 -23.59
N ARG A 122 21.32 4.49 -24.09
CA ARG A 122 21.00 5.90 -23.82
C ARG A 122 19.95 6.07 -22.72
N ALA A 123 19.30 4.98 -22.30
CA ALA A 123 18.16 5.07 -21.39
C ALA A 123 18.52 5.70 -20.03
N ASP A 124 19.68 5.36 -19.47
CA ASP A 124 20.15 5.93 -18.21
C ASP A 124 20.34 7.45 -18.31
N GLY A 125 20.98 7.94 -19.38
CA GLY A 125 21.11 9.37 -19.64
C GLY A 125 19.75 10.07 -19.75
N VAL A 126 18.78 9.46 -20.44
CA VAL A 126 17.42 10.02 -20.56
C VAL A 126 16.71 10.04 -19.21
N VAL A 127 16.86 8.99 -18.39
CA VAL A 127 16.28 8.94 -17.03
C VAL A 127 16.80 10.08 -16.17
N GLN A 128 18.10 10.34 -16.22
CA GLN A 128 18.75 11.44 -15.48
C GLN A 128 18.35 12.82 -16.05
N ASP A 129 18.49 13.04 -17.35
CA ASP A 129 18.21 14.32 -17.99
C ASP A 129 16.75 14.76 -17.87
N LYS A 130 15.82 13.82 -17.92
CA LYS A 130 14.38 14.07 -17.77
C LYS A 130 13.90 13.98 -16.32
N SER A 131 14.76 13.59 -15.39
CA SER A 131 14.41 13.33 -13.98
C SER A 131 13.23 12.36 -13.84
N ILE A 132 13.28 11.23 -14.58
CA ILE A 132 12.24 10.20 -14.52
C ILE A 132 12.20 9.63 -13.11
N ASN A 133 11.02 9.67 -12.49
CA ASN A 133 10.79 9.32 -11.08
C ASN A 133 10.06 7.97 -10.88
N TYR A 134 10.15 7.12 -11.87
CA TYR A 134 9.57 5.77 -11.87
C TYR A 134 10.56 4.74 -12.42
N PRO A 135 10.42 3.45 -12.05
CA PRO A 135 11.27 2.38 -12.55
C PRO A 135 11.24 2.27 -14.07
N VAL A 136 12.39 2.06 -14.66
CA VAL A 136 12.55 1.80 -16.09
C VAL A 136 13.24 0.45 -16.27
N ALA A 137 12.66 -0.41 -17.12
CA ALA A 137 13.21 -1.71 -17.41
C ALA A 137 13.37 -1.91 -18.90
N ARG A 138 14.24 -2.83 -19.31
CA ARG A 138 14.39 -3.26 -20.69
C ARG A 138 13.61 -4.55 -20.93
N LEU A 139 12.93 -4.63 -22.07
CA LEU A 139 12.34 -5.88 -22.57
C LEU A 139 13.43 -6.92 -22.77
N GLY A 140 13.19 -8.12 -22.27
CA GLY A 140 14.06 -9.26 -22.52
C GLY A 140 14.01 -9.72 -23.99
N ASN A 141 15.09 -10.40 -24.39
CA ASN A 141 15.21 -10.93 -25.74
C ASN A 141 14.13 -12.00 -26.01
N GLY A 142 13.63 -12.03 -27.27
CA GLY A 142 12.64 -13.02 -27.71
C GLY A 142 11.21 -12.50 -27.90
N GLY A 143 10.93 -11.24 -27.50
CA GLY A 143 9.67 -10.57 -27.81
C GLY A 143 8.41 -11.18 -27.18
N ALA A 144 8.54 -11.98 -26.09
CA ALA A 144 7.38 -12.57 -25.44
C ALA A 144 6.45 -11.50 -24.86
N SER A 145 6.97 -10.57 -24.08
CA SER A 145 6.15 -9.49 -23.51
C SER A 145 5.49 -8.61 -24.57
N THR A 146 6.16 -8.31 -25.67
CA THR A 146 5.55 -7.54 -26.78
C THR A 146 4.40 -8.30 -27.44
N ARG A 147 4.52 -9.62 -27.60
CA ARG A 147 3.42 -10.46 -28.11
C ARG A 147 2.26 -10.55 -27.14
N ASP A 148 2.56 -10.84 -25.86
CA ASP A 148 1.56 -11.06 -24.83
C ASP A 148 0.75 -9.79 -24.52
N TYR A 149 1.37 -8.62 -24.66
CA TYR A 149 0.74 -7.31 -24.50
C TYR A 149 0.24 -6.69 -25.82
N GLY A 150 0.40 -7.37 -26.94
CA GLY A 150 -0.07 -6.91 -28.23
C GLY A 150 0.62 -5.63 -28.72
N VAL A 151 1.85 -5.34 -28.27
CA VAL A 151 2.61 -4.13 -28.58
C VAL A 151 3.01 -4.14 -30.07
N ALA A 152 2.49 -3.18 -30.82
CA ALA A 152 2.74 -3.04 -32.27
C ALA A 152 3.31 -1.67 -32.64
N PHE A 153 3.42 -0.75 -31.69
CA PHE A 153 3.92 0.62 -31.89
C PHE A 153 4.35 1.24 -30.54
N TRP A 154 5.07 2.35 -30.62
CA TRP A 154 5.55 3.11 -29.47
C TRP A 154 5.02 4.55 -29.51
N PRO A 155 4.57 5.15 -28.35
CA PRO A 155 4.38 4.44 -27.10
C PRO A 155 3.11 3.56 -27.12
N THR A 156 3.11 2.48 -26.32
CA THR A 156 1.90 1.73 -26.03
C THR A 156 1.67 1.72 -24.52
N TYR A 157 0.57 2.31 -24.08
CA TYR A 157 0.17 2.35 -22.68
C TYR A 157 -0.84 1.25 -22.35
N VAL A 158 -0.58 0.52 -21.29
CA VAL A 158 -1.47 -0.50 -20.73
C VAL A 158 -1.74 -0.16 -19.28
N ALA A 159 -3.03 -0.01 -18.93
CA ALA A 159 -3.47 0.22 -17.55
C ALA A 159 -4.00 -1.08 -16.94
N ILE A 160 -3.50 -1.41 -15.76
CA ILE A 160 -3.79 -2.64 -15.02
C ILE A 160 -4.39 -2.22 -13.69
N ASP A 161 -5.51 -2.83 -13.32
CA ASP A 161 -6.18 -2.56 -12.06
C ASP A 161 -5.49 -3.24 -10.85
N ARG A 162 -6.02 -2.98 -9.68
CA ARG A 162 -5.50 -3.53 -8.42
C ARG A 162 -5.56 -5.07 -8.34
N ASN A 163 -6.44 -5.70 -9.16
CA ASN A 163 -6.53 -7.17 -9.28
C ASN A 163 -5.46 -7.74 -10.22
N GLY A 164 -4.72 -6.87 -10.89
CA GLY A 164 -3.81 -7.26 -11.94
C GLY A 164 -4.52 -7.62 -13.24
N VAL A 165 -5.71 -7.08 -13.47
CA VAL A 165 -6.46 -7.24 -14.72
C VAL A 165 -6.17 -6.05 -15.62
N ILE A 166 -5.89 -6.31 -16.89
CA ILE A 166 -5.72 -5.26 -17.91
C ILE A 166 -7.09 -4.62 -18.16
N ARG A 167 -7.22 -3.32 -17.86
CA ARG A 167 -8.46 -2.57 -18.03
C ARG A 167 -8.48 -1.74 -19.31
N ALA A 168 -7.32 -1.28 -19.76
CA ALA A 168 -7.19 -0.54 -21.00
C ALA A 168 -5.82 -0.79 -21.63
N ALA A 169 -5.78 -1.00 -22.96
CA ALA A 169 -4.55 -1.21 -23.71
C ALA A 169 -4.55 -0.39 -25.00
N GLY A 170 -3.45 0.34 -25.28
CA GLY A 170 -3.34 1.24 -26.44
C GLY A 170 -3.97 2.61 -26.20
N LEU A 171 -3.87 3.13 -24.99
CA LEU A 171 -4.34 4.48 -24.63
C LEU A 171 -3.53 5.57 -25.34
N LYS A 172 -4.20 6.68 -25.66
CA LYS A 172 -3.52 7.94 -26.01
C LYS A 172 -2.76 8.46 -24.80
N PRO A 173 -1.54 8.99 -24.92
CA PRO A 173 -0.78 9.55 -23.79
C PRO A 173 -1.57 10.59 -22.99
N SER A 174 -2.42 11.38 -23.66
CA SER A 174 -3.26 12.39 -23.02
C SER A 174 -4.41 11.82 -22.18
N LYS A 175 -4.72 10.53 -22.31
CA LYS A 175 -5.86 9.86 -21.65
C LYS A 175 -5.47 8.85 -20.57
N VAL A 176 -4.19 8.58 -20.43
CA VAL A 176 -3.69 7.68 -19.37
C VAL A 176 -4.09 8.18 -17.99
N GLY A 177 -3.94 9.49 -17.72
CA GLY A 177 -4.32 10.06 -16.43
C GLY A 177 -5.83 9.97 -16.12
N ASP A 178 -6.68 10.03 -17.14
CA ASP A 178 -8.14 9.89 -16.95
C ASP A 178 -8.49 8.44 -16.56
N VAL A 179 -7.89 7.44 -17.21
CA VAL A 179 -8.03 6.02 -16.82
C VAL A 179 -7.47 5.77 -15.42
N VAL A 180 -6.29 6.31 -15.10
CA VAL A 180 -5.69 6.19 -13.76
C VAL A 180 -6.64 6.70 -12.67
N LYS A 181 -7.28 7.87 -12.87
CA LYS A 181 -8.26 8.41 -11.91
C LYS A 181 -9.42 7.46 -11.69
N VAL A 182 -9.98 6.90 -12.78
CA VAL A 182 -11.09 5.93 -12.68
C VAL A 182 -10.64 4.70 -11.89
N LEU A 183 -9.51 4.08 -12.26
CA LEU A 183 -9.03 2.88 -11.60
C LEU A 183 -8.62 3.10 -10.13
N LEU A 184 -8.14 4.29 -9.79
CA LEU A 184 -7.84 4.65 -8.40
C LEU A 184 -9.13 4.87 -7.59
N ALA A 185 -10.18 5.44 -8.21
CA ALA A 185 -11.47 5.65 -7.60
C ALA A 185 -12.30 4.37 -7.48
N GLU A 186 -12.11 3.42 -8.40
CA GLU A 186 -12.62 2.07 -8.21
C GLU A 186 -11.94 1.51 -6.95
N GLY A 187 -12.69 1.27 -5.91
CA GLY A 187 -12.20 0.40 -4.86
C GLY A 187 -11.76 -0.86 -5.58
N GLY A 188 -10.47 -1.15 -5.61
CA GLY A 188 -10.00 -2.49 -5.98
C GLY A 188 -10.84 -3.51 -5.24
N PRO A 189 -10.78 -4.83 -5.55
CA PRO A 189 -11.19 -5.80 -4.58
C PRO A 189 -10.55 -5.25 -3.35
N ALA A 190 -11.33 -5.09 -2.31
CA ALA A 190 -10.71 -4.67 -1.09
C ALA A 190 -9.38 -5.40 -1.15
N MET A 191 -8.30 -4.70 -1.67
CA MET A 191 -7.07 -5.16 -1.17
C MET A 191 -7.54 -5.30 0.23
N SER A 192 -7.64 -6.54 0.66
CA SER A 192 -7.45 -6.70 2.05
C SER A 192 -6.22 -5.84 2.26
N SER A 193 -6.47 -4.54 2.41
CA SER A 193 -5.52 -3.54 2.85
C SER A 193 -5.02 -4.19 4.09
N GLY A 194 -3.96 -5.05 3.93
CA GLY A 194 -3.62 -6.25 4.63
C GLY A 194 -4.79 -6.56 5.53
N GLY A 195 -5.79 -7.37 5.21
CA GLY A 195 -7.08 -7.57 5.82
C GLY A 195 -7.24 -6.88 7.16
N GLY A 196 -7.28 -5.55 7.10
CA GLY A 196 -7.25 -4.78 8.33
C GLY A 196 -8.51 -5.12 9.07
N GLU A 197 -8.38 -5.88 10.11
CA GLU A 197 -9.45 -6.29 11.01
C GLU A 197 -10.29 -5.10 11.50
N PHE A 198 -9.78 -3.89 11.27
CA PHE A 198 -10.36 -2.64 11.75
C PHE A 198 -10.82 -1.74 10.61
N PRO A 199 -11.97 -1.06 10.77
CA PRO A 199 -12.54 -0.12 9.80
C PRO A 199 -11.55 0.97 9.36
N ALA A 200 -11.70 1.48 8.14
CA ALA A 200 -10.82 2.50 7.57
C ALA A 200 -10.78 3.79 8.42
N ASP A 201 -11.89 4.18 9.06
CA ASP A 201 -11.97 5.35 9.95
C ASP A 201 -11.17 5.20 11.26
N TYR A 202 -10.59 4.02 11.52
CA TYR A 202 -9.67 3.81 12.65
C TYR A 202 -8.28 4.37 12.37
N PHE A 203 -7.93 4.64 11.11
CA PHE A 203 -6.60 5.03 10.69
C PHE A 203 -6.48 6.50 10.33
N THR A 204 -5.31 7.07 10.52
CA THR A 204 -4.99 8.42 10.07
C THR A 204 -5.12 8.48 8.55
N ALA A 205 -5.82 9.50 8.04
CA ALA A 205 -6.24 9.62 6.64
C ALA A 205 -7.25 8.56 6.15
N GLY A 206 -7.85 7.76 7.04
CA GLY A 206 -8.93 6.83 6.70
C GLY A 206 -8.54 5.86 5.60
N ALA A 207 -9.38 5.74 4.57
CA ALA A 207 -9.12 4.90 3.41
C ALA A 207 -7.88 5.33 2.59
N SER A 208 -7.45 6.59 2.73
CA SER A 208 -6.26 7.15 2.05
C SER A 208 -4.98 7.01 2.87
N ARG A 209 -4.95 6.19 3.92
CA ARG A 209 -3.72 5.96 4.69
C ARG A 209 -2.61 5.41 3.80
N MET A 210 -1.36 5.70 4.17
CA MET A 210 -0.19 5.27 3.39
C MET A 210 -0.20 3.76 3.12
N PRO A 211 -0.09 3.34 1.86
CA PRO A 211 -0.09 1.91 1.50
C PRO A 211 1.05 1.11 2.15
N SER A 212 2.18 1.76 2.45
CA SER A 212 3.30 1.13 3.17
C SER A 212 2.88 0.66 4.57
N LEU A 213 2.02 1.41 5.27
CA LEU A 213 1.49 1.03 6.57
C LEU A 213 0.47 -0.10 6.43
N ALA A 214 -0.48 0.02 5.49
CA ALA A 214 -1.48 -1.02 5.27
C ALA A 214 -0.87 -2.38 4.94
N ARG A 215 0.23 -2.42 4.18
CA ARG A 215 0.96 -3.65 3.86
C ARG A 215 1.66 -4.31 5.04
N MET A 216 1.81 -3.63 6.17
CA MET A 216 2.39 -4.23 7.38
C MET A 216 1.41 -5.10 8.13
N GLU A 217 0.12 -4.85 8.01
CA GLU A 217 -0.91 -5.63 8.71
C GLU A 217 -0.92 -7.09 8.26
N GLY A 218 -1.10 -8.00 9.20
CA GLY A 218 -0.99 -9.44 9.02
C GLY A 218 0.45 -9.98 8.96
N LYS A 219 1.48 -9.12 8.90
CA LYS A 219 2.88 -9.56 8.86
C LYS A 219 3.50 -9.61 10.26
N LYS A 220 4.52 -10.43 10.40
CA LYS A 220 5.37 -10.42 11.60
C LYS A 220 6.01 -9.05 11.76
N ALA A 221 5.95 -8.54 12.99
CA ALA A 221 6.51 -7.25 13.34
C ALA A 221 8.05 -7.28 13.22
N PRO A 222 8.65 -6.37 12.43
CA PRO A 222 10.10 -6.26 12.35
C PRO A 222 10.77 -5.99 13.70
N ALA A 223 12.06 -6.28 13.79
CA ALA A 223 12.86 -5.92 14.96
C ALA A 223 13.04 -4.40 15.03
N ILE A 224 13.06 -3.86 16.25
CA ILE A 224 13.44 -2.47 16.49
C ILE A 224 14.95 -2.39 16.45
N LYS A 225 15.49 -1.68 15.46
CA LYS A 225 16.92 -1.40 15.31
C LYS A 225 17.22 -0.03 15.96
N ALA A 226 17.91 -0.02 17.07
CA ALA A 226 18.17 1.19 17.83
C ALA A 226 19.59 1.27 18.35
N GLY A 227 20.19 2.45 18.27
CA GLY A 227 21.52 2.74 18.79
C GLY A 227 21.54 3.19 20.26
N LYS A 228 20.49 3.90 20.69
CA LYS A 228 20.37 4.50 22.03
C LYS A 228 18.97 4.35 22.58
N TRP A 229 18.83 4.43 23.91
CA TRP A 229 17.55 4.31 24.60
C TRP A 229 17.43 5.36 25.71
N ILE A 230 16.19 5.82 25.92
CA ILE A 230 15.74 6.51 27.14
C ILE A 230 14.83 5.51 27.86
N GLY A 231 15.10 5.23 29.12
CA GLY A 231 14.46 4.16 29.85
C GLY A 231 15.08 2.79 29.59
N GLU A 232 14.42 1.72 30.02
CA GLU A 232 14.91 0.36 29.87
C GLU A 232 14.75 -0.12 28.40
N LYS A 233 15.81 -0.72 27.87
CA LYS A 233 15.78 -1.29 26.50
C LYS A 233 14.73 -2.37 26.39
N VAL A 234 13.84 -2.26 25.40
CA VAL A 234 12.84 -3.27 25.11
C VAL A 234 13.42 -4.32 24.20
N THR A 235 13.41 -5.58 24.67
CA THR A 235 13.92 -6.74 23.93
C THR A 235 12.80 -7.47 23.16
N PRO A 236 13.13 -8.30 22.16
CA PRO A 236 12.14 -9.16 21.49
C PRO A 236 11.38 -10.08 22.48
N GLU A 237 12.08 -10.60 23.49
CA GLU A 237 11.51 -11.51 24.50
C GLU A 237 10.45 -10.80 25.34
N GLN A 238 10.68 -9.56 25.72
CA GLN A 238 9.69 -8.75 26.46
C GLN A 238 8.43 -8.44 25.62
N ARG A 239 8.52 -8.46 24.31
CA ARG A 239 7.39 -8.28 23.39
C ARG A 239 6.59 -9.56 23.18
N ASN A 240 7.21 -10.72 23.40
CA ASN A 240 6.60 -12.01 23.17
C ASN A 240 5.41 -12.25 24.12
N GLY A 241 4.29 -12.69 23.60
CA GLY A 241 3.06 -12.91 24.37
C GLY A 241 2.34 -11.65 24.85
N ARG A 242 2.79 -10.45 24.44
CA ARG A 242 2.22 -9.16 24.86
C ARG A 242 1.70 -8.36 23.68
N VAL A 243 0.53 -7.73 23.85
CA VAL A 243 0.12 -6.67 22.92
C VAL A 243 1.13 -5.53 23.03
N THR A 244 1.71 -5.12 21.92
CA THR A 244 2.75 -4.09 21.87
C THR A 244 2.29 -2.91 21.03
N VAL A 245 2.44 -1.70 21.56
CA VAL A 245 2.21 -0.44 20.83
C VAL A 245 3.55 0.21 20.55
N ILE A 246 3.87 0.40 19.27
CA ILE A 246 5.04 1.17 18.85
C ILE A 246 4.56 2.54 18.37
N ARG A 247 5.14 3.60 18.92
CA ARG A 247 4.94 4.96 18.43
C ARG A 247 6.20 5.50 17.82
N PHE A 248 6.13 5.76 16.53
CA PHE A 248 7.16 6.51 15.83
C PHE A 248 6.95 7.99 16.10
N ILE A 249 7.95 8.66 16.62
CA ILE A 249 7.90 10.05 17.12
C ILE A 249 9.11 10.85 16.68
N SER A 250 8.98 12.18 16.65
CA SER A 250 10.10 13.11 16.49
C SER A 250 9.89 14.31 17.40
N PRO A 251 10.92 14.83 18.10
CA PRO A 251 10.83 16.06 18.89
C PRO A 251 10.52 17.27 18.02
N ASP A 252 10.83 17.25 16.73
CA ASP A 252 10.56 18.31 15.78
C ASP A 252 9.07 18.37 15.37
N SER A 253 8.35 17.26 15.55
CA SER A 253 6.91 17.19 15.26
C SER A 253 6.09 17.89 16.36
N THR A 254 5.38 18.95 15.99
CA THR A 254 4.43 19.63 16.89
C THR A 254 3.39 18.66 17.43
N ALA A 255 2.88 17.77 16.58
CA ALA A 255 1.91 16.77 16.98
C ALA A 255 2.47 15.75 17.98
N THR A 256 3.76 15.39 17.92
CA THR A 256 4.43 14.60 18.95
C THR A 256 4.45 15.36 20.28
N ARG A 257 4.94 16.60 20.28
CA ARG A 257 5.05 17.41 21.50
C ARG A 257 3.72 17.61 22.22
N THR A 258 2.68 17.98 21.46
CA THR A 258 1.35 18.27 22.05
C THR A 258 0.62 17.03 22.54
N ARG A 259 0.90 15.86 21.97
CA ARG A 259 0.17 14.61 22.33
C ARG A 259 0.93 13.73 23.35
N LEU A 260 2.20 13.96 23.57
CA LEU A 260 3.02 13.14 24.48
C LEU A 260 2.45 13.00 25.90
N PRO A 261 1.92 14.05 26.55
CA PRO A 261 1.32 13.91 27.88
C PRO A 261 0.11 12.95 27.89
N ALA A 262 -0.78 13.07 26.89
CA ALA A 262 -1.92 12.19 26.76
C ALA A 262 -1.50 10.74 26.49
N TRP A 263 -0.50 10.53 25.64
CA TRP A 263 0.06 9.20 25.38
C TRP A 263 0.71 8.58 26.61
N SER A 264 1.42 9.37 27.39
CA SER A 264 2.02 8.91 28.65
C SER A 264 0.97 8.42 29.64
N LYS A 265 -0.15 9.14 29.77
CA LYS A 265 -1.29 8.73 30.59
C LYS A 265 -1.89 7.39 30.13
N VAL A 266 -2.18 7.26 28.84
CA VAL A 266 -2.72 6.04 28.24
C VAL A 266 -1.74 4.87 28.39
N ALA A 267 -0.46 5.09 28.14
CA ALA A 267 0.56 4.06 28.28
C ALA A 267 0.66 3.57 29.73
N LYS A 268 0.63 4.48 30.74
CA LYS A 268 0.65 4.13 32.17
C LYS A 268 -0.54 3.28 32.58
N GLU A 269 -1.72 3.58 32.05
CA GLU A 269 -2.94 2.82 32.34
C GLU A 269 -2.89 1.42 31.72
N LEU A 270 -2.60 1.32 30.41
CA LEU A 270 -2.62 0.06 29.68
C LEU A 270 -1.42 -0.84 30.01
N SER A 271 -0.28 -0.28 30.43
CA SER A 271 0.84 -1.09 30.90
C SER A 271 0.52 -1.89 32.16
N ARG A 272 -0.38 -1.42 33.02
CA ARG A 272 -0.89 -2.19 34.18
C ARG A 272 -1.73 -3.40 33.74
N GLN A 273 -2.27 -3.38 32.54
CA GLN A 273 -3.02 -4.48 31.94
C GLN A 273 -2.12 -5.42 31.11
N GLY A 274 -0.80 -5.21 31.11
CA GLY A 274 0.14 -6.05 30.41
C GLY A 274 0.51 -5.59 29.00
N VAL A 275 -0.01 -4.44 28.52
CA VAL A 275 0.36 -3.89 27.21
C VAL A 275 1.76 -3.26 27.30
N LEU A 276 2.59 -3.50 26.28
CA LEU A 276 3.92 -2.93 26.17
C LEU A 276 3.89 -1.69 25.25
N PHE A 277 4.46 -0.57 25.70
CA PHE A 277 4.61 0.63 24.91
C PHE A 277 6.08 0.92 24.62
N VAL A 278 6.38 1.30 23.37
CA VAL A 278 7.73 1.67 22.91
C VAL A 278 7.63 2.89 22.01
N GLY A 279 8.42 3.90 22.30
CA GLY A 279 8.67 5.01 21.38
C GLY A 279 9.85 4.66 20.45
N VAL A 280 9.75 5.01 19.17
CA VAL A 280 10.86 4.98 18.21
C VAL A 280 11.04 6.40 17.69
N CYS A 281 12.14 7.04 18.11
CA CYS A 281 12.48 8.39 17.71
C CYS A 281 13.17 8.39 16.36
N ASP A 282 12.83 9.34 15.52
CA ASP A 282 13.51 9.60 14.26
C ASP A 282 15.03 9.65 14.46
N HIS A 283 15.80 8.99 13.60
CA HIS A 283 17.25 8.88 13.70
C HIS A 283 17.98 10.22 13.45
N LEU A 284 17.34 11.15 12.72
CA LEU A 284 17.88 12.50 12.46
C LEU A 284 17.51 13.51 13.53
N ALA A 285 16.64 13.15 14.48
CA ALA A 285 16.17 14.06 15.50
C ALA A 285 17.26 14.46 16.50
N ASP A 286 17.16 15.67 17.05
CA ASP A 286 18.00 16.07 18.18
C ASP A 286 17.69 15.20 19.40
N TRP A 287 18.59 14.26 19.67
CA TRP A 287 18.46 13.32 20.78
C TRP A 287 18.47 14.01 22.14
N LYS A 288 19.19 15.14 22.30
CA LYS A 288 19.18 15.90 23.56
C LYS A 288 17.81 16.53 23.80
N GLN A 289 17.18 17.05 22.74
CA GLN A 289 15.82 17.58 22.81
C GLN A 289 14.83 16.48 23.19
N MET A 290 14.95 15.27 22.60
CA MET A 290 14.13 14.11 22.97
C MET A 290 14.34 13.74 24.44
N GLN A 291 15.60 13.67 24.91
CA GLN A 291 15.90 13.37 26.32
C GLN A 291 15.29 14.40 27.27
N LYS A 292 15.37 15.69 26.94
CA LYS A 292 14.75 16.75 27.73
C LYS A 292 13.23 16.57 27.81
N MET A 293 12.59 16.40 26.66
CA MET A 293 11.14 16.21 26.57
C MET A 293 10.66 14.98 27.37
N MET A 294 11.42 13.86 27.27
CA MET A 294 11.10 12.64 28.05
C MET A 294 11.39 12.81 29.53
N GLY A 295 12.38 13.61 29.92
CA GLY A 295 12.67 13.93 31.31
C GLY A 295 11.60 14.79 31.98
N GLU A 296 11.04 15.73 31.27
CA GLU A 296 9.95 16.61 31.73
C GLU A 296 8.62 15.83 31.88
N GLU A 297 8.25 15.03 30.88
CA GLU A 297 6.96 14.30 30.84
C GLU A 297 7.00 12.99 31.63
N LYS A 298 8.19 12.42 31.90
CA LYS A 298 8.39 11.14 32.60
C LYS A 298 7.42 10.03 32.09
N PRO A 299 7.37 9.77 30.78
CA PRO A 299 6.42 8.82 30.22
C PRO A 299 6.65 7.39 30.75
N ALA A 300 5.58 6.62 30.81
CA ALA A 300 5.61 5.23 31.27
C ALA A 300 6.10 4.24 30.18
N PHE A 301 6.95 4.67 29.25
CA PHE A 301 7.48 3.82 28.19
C PHE A 301 8.89 4.27 27.79
N ALA A 302 9.69 3.32 27.32
CA ALA A 302 11.02 3.56 26.81
C ALA A 302 10.98 4.12 25.36
N VAL A 303 11.99 4.93 25.05
CA VAL A 303 12.16 5.47 23.68
C VAL A 303 13.52 5.04 23.13
N ALA A 304 13.48 4.43 21.96
CA ALA A 304 14.63 4.08 21.15
C ALA A 304 14.97 5.21 20.17
N LEU A 305 16.23 5.57 20.00
CA LEU A 305 16.70 6.31 18.83
C LEU A 305 16.82 5.32 17.68
N ASP A 306 16.06 5.51 16.61
CA ASP A 306 16.14 4.62 15.45
C ASP A 306 17.58 4.58 14.90
N ALA A 307 18.00 3.44 14.44
CA ALA A 307 19.30 3.31 13.80
C ALA A 307 19.32 4.02 12.44
N ALA A 308 20.45 4.57 12.05
CA ALA A 308 20.63 5.05 10.69
C ALA A 308 20.31 3.94 9.68
N PRO A 309 19.74 4.28 8.52
CA PRO A 309 19.49 3.32 7.47
C PRO A 309 20.82 2.79 6.90
N ASP A 310 20.71 1.73 6.11
CA ASP A 310 21.80 1.28 5.26
C ASP A 310 22.26 2.45 4.36
N PRO A 311 23.55 2.76 4.28
CA PRO A 311 24.07 3.86 3.47
C PRO A 311 23.68 3.76 1.98
N GLU A 312 23.41 2.57 1.47
CA GLU A 312 22.95 2.34 0.10
C GLU A 312 21.45 2.65 -0.12
N LYS A 313 20.70 2.93 0.95
CA LYS A 313 19.28 3.29 0.88
C LYS A 313 19.10 4.80 0.91
N THR A 314 18.55 5.34 -0.15
CA THR A 314 18.40 6.78 -0.41
C THR A 314 17.34 7.50 0.45
N LEU A 315 16.59 6.81 1.31
CA LEU A 315 15.56 7.42 2.13
C LEU A 315 16.14 7.99 3.43
N PRO A 316 15.87 9.26 3.78
CA PRO A 316 16.32 9.89 5.03
C PRO A 316 15.45 9.41 6.22
N LEU A 317 15.25 8.11 6.35
CA LEU A 317 14.43 7.49 7.39
C LEU A 317 15.25 6.46 8.14
N GLY A 318 14.99 6.29 9.43
CA GLY A 318 15.66 5.28 10.23
C GLY A 318 15.33 3.85 9.80
N ALA A 319 16.20 2.91 10.13
CA ALA A 319 16.10 1.51 9.71
C ALA A 319 14.81 0.82 10.20
N THR A 320 14.33 1.16 11.41
CA THR A 320 13.05 0.66 11.93
C THR A 320 11.88 1.31 11.22
N ALA A 321 11.92 2.63 11.00
CA ALA A 321 10.87 3.35 10.27
C ALA A 321 10.68 2.77 8.86
N ILE A 322 11.77 2.53 8.13
CA ILE A 322 11.75 1.87 6.81
C ILE A 322 11.09 0.49 6.91
N ALA A 323 11.52 -0.35 7.86
CA ALA A 323 11.03 -1.71 8.03
C ALA A 323 9.52 -1.78 8.33
N TYR A 324 8.98 -0.78 9.05
CA TYR A 324 7.55 -0.65 9.35
C TYR A 324 6.77 0.17 8.31
N GLY A 325 7.41 0.64 7.25
CA GLY A 325 6.78 1.45 6.21
C GLY A 325 6.34 2.85 6.68
N VAL A 326 6.95 3.35 7.76
CA VAL A 326 6.65 4.66 8.36
C VAL A 326 7.41 5.75 7.61
N ARG A 327 6.71 6.81 7.22
CA ARG A 327 7.27 7.97 6.50
C ARG A 327 6.92 9.32 7.14
N GLY A 328 6.29 9.29 8.31
CA GLY A 328 5.88 10.53 9.00
C GLY A 328 5.62 10.32 10.49
N TRP A 329 5.70 11.40 11.25
CA TRP A 329 5.55 11.41 12.70
C TRP A 329 4.40 12.33 13.14
N PRO A 330 3.59 11.92 14.11
CA PRO A 330 3.63 10.61 14.78
C PRO A 330 2.91 9.51 14.00
N THR A 331 3.37 8.27 14.12
CA THR A 331 2.69 7.08 13.58
C THR A 331 2.58 5.99 14.65
N THR A 332 1.41 5.37 14.77
CA THR A 332 1.14 4.31 15.75
C THR A 332 0.98 2.97 15.07
N ILE A 333 1.70 1.96 15.56
CA ILE A 333 1.61 0.56 15.15
C ILE A 333 1.17 -0.28 16.35
N VAL A 334 0.21 -1.18 16.15
CA VAL A 334 -0.23 -2.13 17.18
C VAL A 334 0.05 -3.55 16.74
N ILE A 335 0.66 -4.32 17.62
CA ILE A 335 1.14 -5.68 17.39
C ILE A 335 0.45 -6.58 18.41
N ASP A 336 -0.06 -7.74 17.98
CA ASP A 336 -0.71 -8.71 18.84
C ASP A 336 0.29 -9.54 19.67
N ARG A 337 -0.25 -10.43 20.52
CA ARG A 337 0.54 -11.34 21.36
C ARG A 337 1.36 -12.36 20.57
N LYS A 338 0.97 -12.63 19.31
CA LYS A 338 1.70 -13.53 18.39
C LYS A 338 2.80 -12.80 17.63
N GLY A 339 3.00 -11.49 17.88
CA GLY A 339 4.00 -10.66 17.21
C GLY A 339 3.60 -10.27 15.78
N THR A 340 2.31 -10.27 15.45
CA THR A 340 1.77 -9.87 14.15
C THR A 340 1.28 -8.43 14.21
N VAL A 341 1.60 -7.61 13.22
CA VAL A 341 1.07 -6.24 13.11
C VAL A 341 -0.42 -6.31 12.79
N ARG A 342 -1.26 -5.74 13.66
CA ARG A 342 -2.72 -5.77 13.52
C ARG A 342 -3.29 -4.42 13.09
N ALA A 343 -2.63 -3.33 13.44
CA ALA A 343 -3.01 -2.00 13.00
C ALA A 343 -1.76 -1.13 12.77
N ALA A 344 -1.69 -0.44 11.63
CA ALA A 344 -0.59 0.44 11.28
C ALA A 344 -1.11 1.80 10.80
N GLY A 345 -0.67 2.90 11.45
CA GLY A 345 -1.20 4.25 11.24
C GLY A 345 -2.47 4.54 12.03
N LEU A 346 -2.66 3.85 13.16
CA LEU A 346 -3.86 3.96 14.00
C LEU A 346 -4.01 5.35 14.61
N GLN A 347 -5.24 5.87 14.62
CA GLN A 347 -5.61 7.10 15.32
C GLN A 347 -5.63 6.90 16.85
N ASP A 348 -5.23 7.94 17.60
CA ASP A 348 -5.22 7.89 19.07
C ASP A 348 -6.59 7.56 19.66
N ALA A 349 -7.66 8.11 19.10
CA ALA A 349 -9.03 7.88 19.55
C ALA A 349 -9.48 6.40 19.46
N LYS A 350 -8.84 5.63 18.59
CA LYS A 350 -9.19 4.22 18.34
C LYS A 350 -8.25 3.22 19.04
N LEU A 351 -7.17 3.73 19.65
CA LEU A 351 -6.13 2.89 20.26
C LEU A 351 -6.68 1.93 21.31
N ARG A 352 -7.52 2.43 22.22
CA ARG A 352 -8.12 1.60 23.29
C ARG A 352 -8.99 0.49 22.69
N THR A 353 -9.87 0.80 21.78
CA THR A 353 -10.78 -0.18 21.13
C THR A 353 -10.00 -1.32 20.49
N VAL A 354 -8.88 -0.99 19.78
CA VAL A 354 -8.02 -2.00 19.16
C VAL A 354 -7.34 -2.86 20.22
N ILE A 355 -6.79 -2.25 21.27
CA ILE A 355 -6.10 -2.99 22.35
C ILE A 355 -7.07 -3.90 23.09
N ASP A 356 -8.24 -3.42 23.49
CA ASP A 356 -9.23 -4.21 24.21
C ASP A 356 -9.64 -5.46 23.40
N LYS A 357 -9.83 -5.32 22.11
CA LYS A 357 -10.08 -6.45 21.20
C LYS A 357 -8.93 -7.45 21.21
N LEU A 358 -7.69 -7.00 21.02
CA LEU A 358 -6.52 -7.88 20.99
C LEU A 358 -6.22 -8.53 22.36
N MET A 359 -6.56 -7.87 23.43
CA MET A 359 -6.45 -8.44 24.78
C MET A 359 -7.51 -9.50 25.07
N ALA A 360 -8.67 -9.43 24.43
CA ALA A 360 -9.74 -10.44 24.56
C ALA A 360 -9.50 -11.69 23.71
N GLU A 361 -8.62 -11.65 22.68
CA GLU A 361 -8.29 -12.81 21.84
C GLU A 361 -7.59 -13.91 22.67
N SER A 362 -8.00 -15.18 22.49
CA SER A 362 -7.31 -16.31 23.08
C SER A 362 -5.94 -16.55 22.42
N MET A 363 -4.96 -17.05 23.19
CA MET A 363 -3.64 -17.45 22.66
C MET A 363 -3.70 -18.72 21.81
N ASP A 364 -4.80 -19.49 21.86
CA ASP A 364 -4.90 -20.87 21.36
C ASP A 364 -5.53 -21.04 19.98
N GLU A 365 -5.90 -19.99 19.24
CA GLU A 365 -6.46 -20.15 17.90
C GLU A 365 -5.36 -20.43 16.84
N GLY A 366 -4.68 -21.55 16.97
CA GLY A 366 -3.61 -21.99 16.05
C GLY A 366 -3.63 -23.48 15.70
N THR A 367 -4.65 -24.25 16.14
CA THR A 367 -4.67 -25.71 15.89
C THR A 367 -6.10 -26.23 15.65
N LYS A 368 -6.81 -25.72 14.66
CA LYS A 368 -7.96 -26.43 14.07
C LYS A 368 -8.13 -26.02 12.61
N SER A 369 -7.41 -26.69 11.73
CA SER A 369 -7.92 -27.14 10.44
C SER A 369 -6.99 -28.22 9.92
N ARG A 370 -7.39 -29.46 10.17
CA ARG A 370 -7.04 -30.59 9.33
C ARG A 370 -8.19 -30.85 8.37
#